data_b87257de19659b326da82d9096fc6009
#
_entry.id   b87257de19659b326da82d9096fc6009
#
_cell.length_a   1.000
_cell.length_b   1.000
_cell.length_c   1.000
_cell.angle_alpha   90.00
_cell.angle_beta   90.00
_cell.angle_gamma   90.00
#
_symmetry.space_group_name_H-M   'P 1'
#
loop_
_entity.id
_entity.type
_entity.pdbx_description
1 polymer ?
#
loop_
_entity_poly.entity_id
_entity_poly.type
_entity_poly.pdbx_seq_one_letter_code
_entity_poly.pdbx_strand_id
1 'polypeptide(L)'
;MFQFSMKSVCALLLGLTASICHAEVLTANNTFETTLNNGLKVIIREDHRSPMVMTQIWYKVGSSDESGNTLGISHVLEHMMFKGTAKVPNDEFTRLSRIYGGSVNAATFTNYTNYYQLYPKTYFPLALELEADRMSNLLLRQQDFEPEIKVVMEERRQRTDDNPRALAFERFKWIAYPTSHYRQPIIGHMKNLQSIQLQDVQAWYKKWYRPNNAILVIVGDVDHQAALLQVQKYFGDIPKAPTPPRNDVLEFEQLGYRHMELSAAIQVPNLYMAWNVGSLATAKNPQDAFTLTIIKQLLDSGITSRLEQRLVRNNKILSSVSVSYDPYQRGDSLFSISALPAAGVALSEAQAAIQNEVDMLKQDLINSSEIERVVTQFVANWIYSQDDLAEQARTIGNLEVNGFSHRLIDVLPQHLQAITTQDLQRVAQSYFNKDRLSTLY
;
A
#
# COMPACT_ATOMS: atom_id res chain seq x y z
N MET A 1 -78.74 30.28 -24.75
CA MET A 1 -77.68 30.91 -25.47
C MET A 1 -76.43 30.38 -24.90
N PHE A 2 -75.59 29.83 -25.64
CA PHE A 2 -74.58 28.81 -25.51
C PHE A 2 -73.71 28.83 -24.26
N GLN A 3 -73.82 27.73 -23.50
CA GLN A 3 -72.85 27.29 -22.50
C GLN A 3 -71.74 26.46 -23.16
N PHE A 4 -70.49 26.74 -22.82
CA PHE A 4 -69.35 25.85 -23.15
C PHE A 4 -68.90 25.11 -21.88
N SER A 5 -68.96 23.81 -21.98
CA SER A 5 -68.49 22.84 -20.99
C SER A 5 -67.01 22.74 -21.01
N MET A 6 -66.40 22.80 -19.81
CA MET A 6 -64.97 22.60 -19.58
C MET A 6 -64.68 21.11 -19.32
N LYS A 7 -63.97 20.46 -20.24
CA LYS A 7 -63.54 19.05 -20.08
C LYS A 7 -62.24 18.98 -19.25
N SER A 8 -62.32 18.18 -18.21
CA SER A 8 -61.16 17.80 -17.39
C SER A 8 -60.12 17.05 -18.21
N VAL A 9 -58.88 17.52 -18.15
CA VAL A 9 -57.71 16.82 -18.65
C VAL A 9 -56.97 16.21 -17.42
N CYS A 10 -57.05 14.89 -17.29
CA CYS A 10 -56.21 14.13 -16.39
C CYS A 10 -54.79 14.09 -16.97
N ALA A 11 -53.84 14.73 -16.32
CA ALA A 11 -52.43 14.60 -16.61
C ALA A 11 -51.87 13.36 -15.90
N LEU A 12 -51.54 12.33 -16.67
CA LEU A 12 -50.73 11.19 -16.22
C LEU A 12 -49.28 11.65 -16.06
N LEU A 13 -48.84 11.78 -14.84
CA LEU A 13 -47.41 11.95 -14.51
C LEU A 13 -46.74 10.56 -14.61
N LEU A 14 -46.12 10.27 -15.74
CA LEU A 14 -45.12 9.22 -15.89
C LEU A 14 -43.86 9.65 -15.17
N GLY A 15 -43.61 9.06 -14.00
CA GLY A 15 -42.33 9.18 -13.31
C GLY A 15 -41.21 8.48 -14.10
N LEU A 16 -40.42 9.24 -14.82
CA LEU A 16 -39.12 8.77 -15.30
C LEU A 16 -38.17 8.69 -14.10
N THR A 17 -37.96 7.49 -13.58
CA THR A 17 -36.78 7.17 -12.77
C THR A 17 -35.60 7.21 -13.72
N ALA A 18 -34.86 8.31 -13.70
CA ALA A 18 -33.54 8.40 -14.34
C ALA A 18 -32.58 7.46 -13.60
N SER A 19 -32.47 6.23 -14.09
CA SER A 19 -31.28 5.41 -13.80
C SER A 19 -30.07 6.16 -14.32
N ILE A 20 -29.28 6.73 -13.39
CA ILE A 20 -27.98 7.29 -13.72
C ILE A 20 -27.11 6.10 -14.08
N CYS A 21 -27.08 5.77 -15.36
CA CYS A 21 -26.13 4.83 -15.94
C CYS A 21 -24.76 5.49 -15.84
N HIS A 22 -23.94 5.07 -14.87
CA HIS A 22 -22.54 5.46 -14.86
C HIS A 22 -21.88 4.85 -16.09
N ALA A 23 -21.40 5.67 -16.99
CA ALA A 23 -20.71 5.22 -18.19
C ALA A 23 -19.46 4.41 -17.75
N GLU A 24 -19.43 3.15 -18.18
CA GLU A 24 -18.23 2.32 -18.10
C GLU A 24 -17.17 2.92 -19.03
N VAL A 25 -16.02 3.27 -18.47
CA VAL A 25 -14.87 3.76 -19.25
C VAL A 25 -13.96 2.59 -19.52
N LEU A 26 -14.02 2.08 -20.75
CA LEU A 26 -13.06 1.10 -21.29
C LEU A 26 -11.67 1.71 -21.35
N THR A 27 -10.70 1.11 -20.67
CA THR A 27 -9.27 1.40 -20.89
C THR A 27 -8.70 0.40 -21.89
N ALA A 28 -7.58 0.75 -22.54
CA ALA A 28 -6.92 -0.06 -23.57
C ALA A 28 -6.50 -1.48 -23.07
N ASN A 29 -6.58 -1.75 -21.78
CA ASN A 29 -6.10 -2.97 -21.11
C ASN A 29 -7.23 -3.84 -20.51
N ASN A 30 -8.43 -3.87 -21.06
CA ASN A 30 -9.57 -4.68 -20.55
C ASN A 30 -9.84 -4.43 -19.04
N THR A 31 -9.71 -3.18 -18.59
CA THR A 31 -9.96 -2.79 -17.20
C THR A 31 -11.20 -1.91 -17.11
N PHE A 32 -12.15 -2.34 -16.30
CA PHE A 32 -13.45 -1.68 -16.09
C PHE A 32 -13.53 -1.12 -14.69
N GLU A 33 -14.03 0.10 -14.56
CA GLU A 33 -14.19 0.79 -13.28
C GLU A 33 -15.63 1.24 -13.13
N THR A 34 -16.20 0.98 -11.96
CA THR A 34 -17.51 1.51 -11.56
C THR A 34 -17.57 1.75 -10.06
N THR A 35 -18.59 2.47 -9.60
CA THR A 35 -18.87 2.64 -8.17
C THR A 35 -20.33 2.26 -7.92
N LEU A 36 -20.56 1.35 -6.98
CA LEU A 36 -21.90 0.94 -6.59
C LEU A 36 -22.63 2.07 -5.84
N ASN A 37 -23.96 1.98 -5.75
CA ASN A 37 -24.80 2.99 -5.06
C ASN A 37 -24.43 3.19 -3.57
N ASN A 38 -23.86 2.16 -2.95
CA ASN A 38 -23.36 2.20 -1.58
C ASN A 38 -21.93 2.77 -1.47
N GLY A 39 -21.31 3.19 -2.58
CA GLY A 39 -20.01 3.81 -2.63
C GLY A 39 -18.82 2.85 -2.74
N LEU A 40 -19.05 1.53 -2.86
CA LEU A 40 -17.96 0.59 -3.14
C LEU A 40 -17.43 0.83 -4.55
N LYS A 41 -16.16 1.20 -4.63
CA LYS A 41 -15.43 1.27 -5.92
C LYS A 41 -15.05 -0.13 -6.35
N VAL A 42 -15.34 -0.49 -7.60
CA VAL A 42 -15.08 -1.81 -8.18
C VAL A 42 -14.23 -1.64 -9.43
N ILE A 43 -13.13 -2.37 -9.49
CA ILE A 43 -12.24 -2.40 -10.65
C ILE A 43 -12.08 -3.86 -11.07
N ILE A 44 -12.39 -4.15 -12.33
CA ILE A 44 -12.33 -5.49 -12.92
C ILE A 44 -11.38 -5.44 -14.09
N ARG A 45 -10.34 -6.28 -14.07
CA ARG A 45 -9.43 -6.49 -15.19
C ARG A 45 -9.58 -7.91 -15.70
N GLU A 46 -10.00 -8.05 -16.95
CA GLU A 46 -10.11 -9.34 -17.62
C GLU A 46 -8.73 -9.86 -18.01
N ASP A 47 -8.40 -11.07 -17.57
CA ASP A 47 -7.18 -11.78 -17.93
C ASP A 47 -7.47 -13.28 -18.08
N HIS A 48 -7.65 -13.74 -19.31
CA HIS A 48 -8.07 -15.09 -19.64
C HIS A 48 -6.90 -16.08 -19.83
N ARG A 49 -5.66 -15.70 -19.49
CA ARG A 49 -4.46 -16.55 -19.65
C ARG A 49 -4.45 -17.75 -18.71
N SER A 50 -5.14 -17.67 -17.59
CA SER A 50 -5.27 -18.75 -16.60
C SER A 50 -6.73 -18.83 -16.12
N PRO A 51 -7.30 -20.03 -15.86
CA PRO A 51 -8.67 -20.19 -15.36
C PRO A 51 -8.82 -19.83 -13.88
N MET A 52 -8.13 -18.79 -13.44
CA MET A 52 -8.08 -18.31 -12.06
C MET A 52 -8.59 -16.89 -11.95
N VAL A 53 -9.08 -16.51 -10.78
CA VAL A 53 -9.53 -15.16 -10.45
C VAL A 53 -8.94 -14.73 -9.11
N MET A 54 -8.22 -13.62 -9.13
CA MET A 54 -7.75 -12.91 -7.95
C MET A 54 -8.79 -11.86 -7.55
N THR A 55 -9.22 -11.90 -6.31
CA THR A 55 -10.13 -10.90 -5.71
C THR A 55 -9.40 -10.25 -4.54
N GLN A 56 -9.33 -8.93 -4.52
CA GLN A 56 -8.73 -8.17 -3.42
C GLN A 56 -9.68 -7.08 -2.96
N ILE A 57 -9.92 -6.97 -1.65
CA ILE A 57 -10.59 -5.83 -1.06
C ILE A 57 -9.61 -5.00 -0.25
N TRP A 58 -9.64 -3.69 -0.45
CA TRP A 58 -8.72 -2.72 0.12
C TRP A 58 -9.50 -1.72 0.95
N TYR A 59 -9.35 -1.77 2.27
CA TYR A 59 -9.93 -0.78 3.18
C TYR A 59 -8.97 0.40 3.35
N LYS A 60 -9.48 1.61 3.19
CA LYS A 60 -8.72 2.86 3.34
C LYS A 60 -8.47 3.17 4.83
N VAL A 61 -7.80 2.28 5.53
CA VAL A 61 -7.44 2.39 6.93
C VAL A 61 -6.24 1.51 7.25
N GLY A 62 -5.24 2.06 7.95
CA GLY A 62 -4.04 1.36 8.37
C GLY A 62 -3.43 2.02 9.61
N SER A 63 -2.18 1.69 9.92
CA SER A 63 -1.54 2.17 11.16
C SER A 63 -1.41 3.70 11.23
N SER A 64 -1.38 4.42 10.11
CA SER A 64 -1.36 5.89 10.12
C SER A 64 -2.66 6.53 10.59
N ASP A 65 -3.76 5.80 10.59
CA ASP A 65 -5.07 6.29 11.03
C ASP A 65 -5.35 6.02 12.52
N GLU A 66 -4.43 5.29 13.17
CA GLU A 66 -4.48 4.95 14.59
C GLU A 66 -3.98 6.09 15.48
N SER A 67 -4.42 6.13 16.73
CA SER A 67 -3.98 7.16 17.68
C SER A 67 -4.10 6.70 19.15
N GLY A 68 -3.40 7.39 20.03
CA GLY A 68 -3.49 7.16 21.47
C GLY A 68 -3.07 5.77 21.91
N ASN A 69 -3.94 5.09 22.65
CA ASN A 69 -3.65 3.77 23.24
C ASN A 69 -4.01 2.60 22.33
N THR A 70 -4.51 2.84 21.12
CA THR A 70 -5.00 1.80 20.20
C THR A 70 -4.07 1.52 19.03
N LEU A 71 -2.78 1.89 19.15
CA LEU A 71 -1.81 1.58 18.09
C LEU A 71 -1.69 0.06 17.93
N GLY A 72 -1.78 -0.40 16.68
CA GLY A 72 -1.82 -1.82 16.30
C GLY A 72 -3.23 -2.38 16.11
N ILE A 73 -4.28 -1.58 16.36
CA ILE A 73 -5.67 -2.05 16.28
C ILE A 73 -6.09 -2.51 14.88
N SER A 74 -5.55 -1.90 13.81
CA SER A 74 -5.82 -2.34 12.44
C SER A 74 -5.30 -3.75 12.20
N HIS A 75 -4.11 -4.08 12.70
CA HIS A 75 -3.52 -5.40 12.59
C HIS A 75 -4.24 -6.42 13.49
N VAL A 76 -4.64 -6.02 14.69
CA VAL A 76 -5.48 -6.87 15.57
C VAL A 76 -6.81 -7.18 14.88
N LEU A 77 -7.47 -6.21 14.26
CA LEU A 77 -8.70 -6.45 13.51
C LEU A 77 -8.46 -7.36 12.30
N GLU A 78 -7.32 -7.21 11.59
CA GLU A 78 -6.96 -8.11 10.49
C GLU A 78 -6.99 -9.57 10.93
N HIS A 79 -6.38 -9.92 12.07
CA HIS A 79 -6.43 -11.25 12.66
C HIS A 79 -7.86 -11.69 13.00
N MET A 80 -8.62 -10.79 13.62
CA MET A 80 -10.01 -11.06 14.02
C MET A 80 -10.94 -11.29 12.83
N MET A 81 -10.64 -10.76 11.64
CA MET A 81 -11.42 -10.95 10.43
C MET A 81 -11.47 -12.42 9.95
N PHE A 82 -10.61 -13.28 10.45
CA PHE A 82 -10.60 -14.72 10.18
C PHE A 82 -11.35 -15.55 11.21
N LYS A 83 -11.92 -14.94 12.27
CA LYS A 83 -12.63 -15.64 13.35
C LYS A 83 -14.09 -15.96 13.05
N GLY A 84 -14.58 -15.55 11.88
CA GLY A 84 -15.83 -16.01 11.29
C GLY A 84 -17.02 -15.11 11.56
N THR A 85 -18.11 -15.52 10.93
CA THR A 85 -19.45 -14.91 10.97
C THR A 85 -20.46 -15.94 11.50
N ALA A 86 -21.73 -15.57 11.61
CA ALA A 86 -22.78 -16.54 11.89
C ALA A 86 -22.96 -17.58 10.76
N LYS A 87 -22.70 -17.16 9.52
CA LYS A 87 -22.81 -18.00 8.32
C LYS A 87 -21.60 -18.91 8.13
N VAL A 88 -20.41 -18.38 8.41
CA VAL A 88 -19.11 -19.04 8.23
C VAL A 88 -18.35 -18.95 9.55
N PRO A 89 -18.67 -19.82 10.53
CA PRO A 89 -18.12 -19.72 11.89
C PRO A 89 -16.67 -20.19 11.99
N ASN A 90 -15.95 -19.62 12.93
CA ASN A 90 -14.58 -20.01 13.29
C ASN A 90 -13.61 -19.97 12.08
N ASP A 91 -12.73 -20.97 11.95
CA ASP A 91 -11.75 -21.07 10.87
C ASP A 91 -12.34 -21.64 9.56
N GLU A 92 -13.66 -21.73 9.46
CA GLU A 92 -14.37 -22.29 8.31
C GLU A 92 -14.07 -21.52 7.01
N PHE A 93 -13.83 -20.21 7.10
CA PHE A 93 -13.43 -19.40 5.96
C PHE A 93 -12.17 -19.98 5.27
N THR A 94 -11.12 -20.22 6.05
CA THR A 94 -9.86 -20.77 5.53
C THR A 94 -10.03 -22.22 5.08
N ARG A 95 -10.85 -23.02 5.80
CA ARG A 95 -11.14 -24.40 5.43
C ARG A 95 -11.89 -24.51 4.11
N LEU A 96 -12.94 -23.71 3.91
CA LEU A 96 -13.71 -23.66 2.66
C LEU A 96 -12.81 -23.23 1.50
N SER A 97 -11.98 -22.21 1.70
CA SER A 97 -11.05 -21.75 0.67
C SER A 97 -10.17 -22.89 0.16
N ARG A 98 -9.58 -23.67 1.05
CA ARG A 98 -8.73 -24.82 0.68
C ARG A 98 -9.50 -25.92 -0.05
N ILE A 99 -10.73 -26.25 0.39
CA ILE A 99 -11.56 -27.29 -0.23
C ILE A 99 -11.88 -26.93 -1.68
N TYR A 100 -12.15 -25.66 -1.95
CA TYR A 100 -12.48 -25.19 -3.30
C TYR A 100 -11.25 -24.75 -4.12
N GLY A 101 -10.04 -25.18 -3.69
CA GLY A 101 -8.80 -24.92 -4.42
C GLY A 101 -8.34 -23.47 -4.38
N GLY A 102 -8.85 -22.69 -3.43
CA GLY A 102 -8.47 -21.30 -3.24
C GLY A 102 -7.35 -21.11 -2.22
N SER A 103 -6.76 -19.93 -2.25
CA SER A 103 -5.87 -19.41 -1.21
C SER A 103 -6.35 -18.05 -0.74
N VAL A 104 -6.19 -17.78 0.56
CA VAL A 104 -6.63 -16.52 1.18
C VAL A 104 -5.55 -16.01 2.12
N ASN A 105 -5.39 -14.70 2.18
CA ASN A 105 -4.55 -14.05 3.15
C ASN A 105 -4.96 -12.58 3.31
N ALA A 106 -4.28 -11.85 4.20
CA ALA A 106 -4.45 -10.42 4.42
C ALA A 106 -3.12 -9.78 4.78
N ALA A 107 -3.07 -8.46 4.73
CA ALA A 107 -1.95 -7.68 5.21
C ALA A 107 -2.40 -6.26 5.59
N THR A 108 -1.91 -5.79 6.74
CA THR A 108 -2.06 -4.41 7.19
C THR A 108 -0.81 -3.61 6.86
N PHE A 109 -1.03 -2.43 6.31
CA PHE A 109 0.02 -1.47 5.96
C PHE A 109 -0.21 -0.14 6.66
N THR A 110 0.64 0.81 6.37
CA THR A 110 0.55 2.14 6.97
C THR A 110 -0.74 2.86 6.57
N ASN A 111 -1.15 2.78 5.30
CA ASN A 111 -2.29 3.52 4.76
C ASN A 111 -3.55 2.67 4.51
N TYR A 112 -3.45 1.36 4.56
CA TYR A 112 -4.54 0.47 4.19
C TYR A 112 -4.40 -0.90 4.84
N THR A 113 -5.51 -1.65 4.82
CA THR A 113 -5.55 -3.09 5.12
C THR A 113 -6.21 -3.76 3.93
N ASN A 114 -5.56 -4.79 3.37
CA ASN A 114 -6.13 -5.53 2.25
C ASN A 114 -6.31 -7.01 2.57
N TYR A 115 -7.35 -7.60 1.99
CA TYR A 115 -7.66 -9.02 2.05
C TYR A 115 -7.71 -9.53 0.61
N TYR A 116 -7.11 -10.67 0.36
CA TYR A 116 -7.03 -11.20 -0.99
C TYR A 116 -7.29 -12.69 -1.04
N GLN A 117 -7.90 -13.10 -2.13
CA GLN A 117 -8.34 -14.46 -2.39
C GLN A 117 -8.07 -14.81 -3.84
N LEU A 118 -7.44 -15.97 -4.08
CA LEU A 118 -7.25 -16.54 -5.41
C LEU A 118 -8.06 -17.82 -5.51
N TYR A 119 -8.95 -17.91 -6.49
CA TYR A 119 -9.78 -19.09 -6.74
C TYR A 119 -9.79 -19.50 -8.21
N PRO A 120 -10.03 -20.81 -8.51
CA PRO A 120 -10.52 -21.20 -9.82
C PRO A 120 -11.79 -20.40 -10.17
N LYS A 121 -11.94 -19.99 -11.44
CA LYS A 121 -13.06 -19.12 -11.88
C LYS A 121 -14.45 -19.65 -11.51
N THR A 122 -14.62 -20.97 -11.45
CA THR A 122 -15.88 -21.61 -11.05
C THR A 122 -16.30 -21.21 -9.63
N TYR A 123 -15.35 -20.92 -8.75
CA TYR A 123 -15.59 -20.58 -7.35
C TYR A 123 -15.42 -19.07 -7.07
N PHE A 124 -15.28 -18.25 -8.09
CA PHE A 124 -15.24 -16.78 -7.94
C PHE A 124 -16.45 -16.21 -7.17
N PRO A 125 -17.71 -16.66 -7.41
CA PRO A 125 -18.84 -16.18 -6.62
C PRO A 125 -18.71 -16.49 -5.12
N LEU A 126 -18.07 -17.60 -4.74
CA LEU A 126 -17.81 -17.93 -3.33
C LEU A 126 -16.85 -16.92 -2.69
N ALA A 127 -15.79 -16.49 -3.41
CA ALA A 127 -14.88 -15.46 -2.91
C ALA A 127 -15.60 -14.16 -2.57
N LEU A 128 -16.52 -13.71 -3.44
CA LEU A 128 -17.33 -12.51 -3.22
C LEU A 128 -18.29 -12.68 -2.05
N GLU A 129 -18.94 -13.83 -1.95
CA GLU A 129 -19.89 -14.15 -0.87
C GLU A 129 -19.20 -14.12 0.50
N LEU A 130 -18.06 -14.79 0.63
CA LEU A 130 -17.27 -14.84 1.86
C LEU A 130 -16.76 -13.45 2.27
N GLU A 131 -16.32 -12.65 1.29
CA GLU A 131 -15.80 -11.30 1.54
C GLU A 131 -16.90 -10.32 1.98
N ALA A 132 -18.05 -10.35 1.29
CA ALA A 132 -19.19 -9.51 1.63
C ALA A 132 -19.77 -9.87 3.01
N ASP A 133 -19.78 -11.16 3.35
CA ASP A 133 -20.26 -11.63 4.65
C ASP A 133 -19.35 -11.13 5.78
N ARG A 134 -18.02 -11.26 5.67
CA ARG A 134 -17.12 -10.75 6.72
C ARG A 134 -17.04 -9.23 6.77
N MET A 135 -17.30 -8.50 5.66
CA MET A 135 -17.41 -7.05 5.70
C MET A 135 -18.59 -6.58 6.57
N SER A 136 -19.68 -7.37 6.62
CA SER A 136 -20.96 -6.94 7.21
C SER A 136 -21.29 -7.63 8.52
N ASN A 137 -20.90 -8.89 8.68
CA ASN A 137 -21.43 -9.82 9.68
C ASN A 137 -20.36 -10.45 10.57
N LEU A 138 -19.14 -9.87 10.60
CA LEU A 138 -18.07 -10.37 11.44
C LEU A 138 -18.49 -10.45 12.91
N LEU A 139 -18.27 -11.61 13.52
CA LEU A 139 -18.55 -11.84 14.93
C LEU A 139 -17.28 -11.58 15.76
N LEU A 140 -17.24 -10.43 16.40
CA LEU A 140 -16.18 -10.07 17.34
C LEU A 140 -16.59 -10.49 18.75
N ARG A 141 -16.13 -11.69 19.19
CA ARG A 141 -16.47 -12.31 20.46
C ARG A 141 -15.27 -12.32 21.41
N GLN A 142 -15.51 -12.20 22.72
CA GLN A 142 -14.45 -12.19 23.72
C GLN A 142 -13.61 -13.48 23.69
N GLN A 143 -14.26 -14.62 23.52
CA GLN A 143 -13.59 -15.92 23.47
C GLN A 143 -12.61 -16.08 22.30
N ASP A 144 -12.79 -15.32 21.21
CA ASP A 144 -11.89 -15.33 20.05
C ASP A 144 -10.82 -14.25 20.19
N PHE A 145 -11.16 -13.12 20.81
CA PHE A 145 -10.26 -12.00 20.99
C PHE A 145 -9.13 -12.29 22.00
N GLU A 146 -9.47 -12.89 23.17
CA GLU A 146 -8.49 -13.14 24.22
C GLU A 146 -7.29 -14.04 23.81
N PRO A 147 -7.48 -15.13 23.06
CA PRO A 147 -6.35 -15.87 22.54
C PRO A 147 -5.64 -15.12 21.40
N GLU A 148 -6.38 -14.42 20.53
CA GLU A 148 -5.82 -13.82 19.34
C GLU A 148 -4.94 -12.59 19.64
N ILE A 149 -5.33 -11.76 20.61
CA ILE A 149 -4.47 -10.64 21.04
C ILE A 149 -3.11 -11.14 21.58
N LYS A 150 -3.08 -12.32 22.20
CA LYS A 150 -1.84 -12.95 22.66
C LYS A 150 -0.98 -13.44 21.50
N VAL A 151 -1.61 -13.93 20.41
CA VAL A 151 -0.90 -14.29 19.18
C VAL A 151 -0.25 -13.04 18.58
N VAL A 152 -0.97 -11.92 18.47
CA VAL A 152 -0.43 -10.66 17.96
C VAL A 152 0.71 -10.14 18.87
N MET A 153 0.57 -10.25 20.18
CA MET A 153 1.63 -9.89 21.13
C MET A 153 2.88 -10.77 20.96
N GLU A 154 2.71 -12.06 20.71
CA GLU A 154 3.83 -12.98 20.46
C GLU A 154 4.50 -12.69 19.11
N GLU A 155 3.71 -12.41 18.08
CA GLU A 155 4.22 -11.95 16.78
C GLU A 155 5.03 -10.65 16.93
N ARG A 156 4.56 -9.69 17.74
CA ARG A 156 5.30 -8.47 18.07
C ARG A 156 6.66 -8.80 18.68
N ARG A 157 6.72 -9.73 19.64
CA ARG A 157 8.00 -10.15 20.23
C ARG A 157 8.93 -10.71 19.18
N GLN A 158 8.48 -11.72 18.43
CA GLN A 158 9.30 -12.42 17.45
C GLN A 158 9.78 -11.53 16.31
N ARG A 159 8.89 -10.68 15.77
CA ARG A 159 9.22 -9.85 14.61
C ARG A 159 9.98 -8.57 14.96
N THR A 160 9.80 -8.04 16.16
CA THR A 160 10.35 -6.73 16.52
C THR A 160 11.14 -6.74 17.82
N ASP A 161 10.54 -7.12 18.96
CA ASP A 161 11.17 -6.92 20.27
C ASP A 161 12.41 -7.81 20.46
N ASP A 162 12.38 -9.04 19.97
CA ASP A 162 13.50 -10.00 20.00
C ASP A 162 14.42 -9.88 18.76
N ASN A 163 14.11 -8.95 17.84
CA ASN A 163 14.93 -8.65 16.67
C ASN A 163 15.55 -7.26 16.79
N PRO A 164 16.83 -7.18 17.20
CA PRO A 164 17.48 -5.88 17.43
C PRO A 164 17.48 -4.95 16.23
N ARG A 165 17.59 -5.50 14.99
CA ARG A 165 17.56 -4.69 13.76
C ARG A 165 16.17 -4.12 13.49
N ALA A 166 15.12 -4.90 13.68
CA ALA A 166 13.75 -4.45 13.51
C ALA A 166 13.38 -3.37 14.55
N LEU A 167 13.79 -3.59 15.80
CA LEU A 167 13.62 -2.62 16.88
C LEU A 167 14.39 -1.32 16.62
N ALA A 168 15.63 -1.41 16.12
CA ALA A 168 16.43 -0.26 15.73
C ALA A 168 15.75 0.52 14.59
N PHE A 169 15.23 -0.17 13.57
CA PHE A 169 14.51 0.47 12.47
C PHE A 169 13.21 1.13 12.94
N GLU A 170 12.46 0.51 13.85
CA GLU A 170 11.28 1.13 14.45
C GLU A 170 11.63 2.44 15.17
N ARG A 171 12.70 2.45 15.95
CA ARG A 171 13.19 3.66 16.62
C ARG A 171 13.70 4.71 15.63
N PHE A 172 14.36 4.26 14.56
CA PHE A 172 14.80 5.14 13.48
C PHE A 172 13.62 5.87 12.82
N LYS A 173 12.48 5.21 12.61
CA LYS A 173 11.28 5.86 12.08
C LYS A 173 10.80 7.03 12.91
N TRP A 174 11.02 7.04 14.23
CA TRP A 174 10.64 8.16 15.09
C TRP A 174 11.47 9.42 14.85
N ILE A 175 12.73 9.28 14.48
CA ILE A 175 13.56 10.44 14.09
C ILE A 175 13.40 10.79 12.62
N ALA A 176 13.08 9.81 11.77
CA ALA A 176 12.88 10.03 10.34
C ALA A 176 11.51 10.68 10.02
N TYR A 177 10.50 10.40 10.84
CA TYR A 177 9.16 10.98 10.75
C TYR A 177 8.75 11.67 12.08
N PRO A 178 9.31 12.85 12.40
CA PRO A 178 9.04 13.51 13.69
C PRO A 178 7.57 13.84 13.94
N THR A 179 6.79 14.17 12.89
CA THR A 179 5.40 14.60 12.99
C THR A 179 4.42 13.64 12.34
N SER A 180 4.80 13.03 11.22
CA SER A 180 3.93 12.14 10.46
C SER A 180 3.56 10.87 11.24
N HIS A 181 2.30 10.47 11.12
CA HIS A 181 1.82 9.19 11.64
C HIS A 181 2.49 7.97 11.02
N TYR A 182 3.30 8.12 9.97
CA TYR A 182 4.09 7.04 9.37
C TYR A 182 5.17 6.47 10.29
N ARG A 183 5.52 7.17 11.37
CA ARG A 183 6.40 6.63 12.41
C ARG A 183 5.81 5.46 13.19
N GLN A 184 4.47 5.33 13.22
CA GLN A 184 3.78 4.32 14.01
C GLN A 184 4.08 2.90 13.49
N PRO A 185 4.40 1.95 14.39
CA PRO A 185 4.56 0.56 14.00
C PRO A 185 3.21 -0.05 13.62
N ILE A 186 3.16 -0.80 12.52
CA ILE A 186 1.94 -1.44 12.01
C ILE A 186 1.35 -2.41 13.05
N ILE A 187 2.21 -3.19 13.71
CA ILE A 187 1.79 -4.15 14.73
C ILE A 187 1.45 -3.50 16.08
N GLY A 188 1.73 -2.19 16.24
CA GLY A 188 1.60 -1.47 17.51
C GLY A 188 2.75 -1.74 18.48
N HIS A 189 2.77 -1.00 19.59
CA HIS A 189 3.70 -1.26 20.69
C HIS A 189 3.10 -2.24 21.69
N MET A 190 3.93 -3.04 22.39
CA MET A 190 3.48 -4.01 23.36
C MET A 190 2.51 -3.42 24.39
N LYS A 191 2.80 -2.20 24.90
CA LYS A 191 1.94 -1.49 25.84
C LYS A 191 0.55 -1.22 25.28
N ASN A 192 0.45 -0.86 23.99
CA ASN A 192 -0.83 -0.63 23.33
C ASN A 192 -1.59 -1.93 23.16
N LEU A 193 -0.93 -2.98 22.67
CA LEU A 193 -1.55 -4.31 22.52
C LEU A 193 -2.13 -4.83 23.83
N GLN A 194 -1.44 -4.60 24.96
CA GLN A 194 -1.93 -4.96 26.30
C GLN A 194 -3.15 -4.14 26.75
N SER A 195 -3.36 -2.95 26.19
CA SER A 195 -4.48 -2.06 26.56
C SER A 195 -5.70 -2.17 25.65
N ILE A 196 -5.55 -2.65 24.41
CA ILE A 196 -6.66 -2.83 23.46
C ILE A 196 -7.70 -3.79 24.05
N GLN A 197 -8.96 -3.39 24.01
CA GLN A 197 -10.11 -4.18 24.43
C GLN A 197 -10.96 -4.57 23.21
N LEU A 198 -11.78 -5.60 23.36
CA LEU A 198 -12.72 -6.03 22.29
C LEU A 198 -13.60 -4.89 21.79
N GLN A 199 -14.07 -4.03 22.70
CA GLN A 199 -14.91 -2.88 22.35
C GLN A 199 -14.20 -1.89 21.41
N ASP A 200 -12.87 -1.73 21.56
CA ASP A 200 -12.07 -0.88 20.67
C ASP A 200 -12.06 -1.47 19.25
N VAL A 201 -11.84 -2.80 19.16
CA VAL A 201 -11.83 -3.52 17.87
C VAL A 201 -13.20 -3.48 17.20
N GLN A 202 -14.29 -3.66 17.98
CA GLN A 202 -15.66 -3.53 17.47
C GLN A 202 -15.95 -2.12 16.95
N ALA A 203 -15.51 -1.09 17.67
CA ALA A 203 -15.65 0.31 17.25
C ALA A 203 -14.83 0.58 15.98
N TRP A 204 -13.62 0.05 15.90
CA TRP A 204 -12.74 0.19 14.72
C TRP A 204 -13.34 -0.47 13.48
N TYR A 205 -13.82 -1.70 13.60
CA TYR A 205 -14.53 -2.41 12.54
C TYR A 205 -15.76 -1.62 12.07
N LYS A 206 -16.63 -1.22 13.00
CA LYS A 206 -17.83 -0.44 12.69
C LYS A 206 -17.51 0.90 12.03
N LYS A 207 -16.39 1.51 12.36
CA LYS A 207 -15.98 2.82 11.83
C LYS A 207 -15.45 2.73 10.41
N TRP A 208 -14.61 1.73 10.09
CA TRP A 208 -13.79 1.71 8.90
C TRP A 208 -14.16 0.68 7.85
N TYR A 209 -14.76 -0.47 8.24
CA TYR A 209 -15.06 -1.58 7.34
C TYR A 209 -16.44 -1.38 6.71
N ARG A 210 -16.48 -0.52 5.69
CA ARG A 210 -17.69 -0.10 4.97
C ARG A 210 -17.43 -0.07 3.47
N PRO A 211 -18.46 -0.31 2.64
CA PRO A 211 -18.29 -0.33 1.18
C PRO A 211 -17.74 0.98 0.64
N ASN A 212 -18.20 2.13 1.13
CA ASN A 212 -17.72 3.44 0.68
C ASN A 212 -16.33 3.84 1.21
N ASN A 213 -15.71 3.01 2.05
CA ASN A 213 -14.31 3.10 2.48
C ASN A 213 -13.44 1.97 1.90
N ALA A 214 -13.97 1.23 0.93
CA ALA A 214 -13.31 0.07 0.34
C ALA A 214 -13.19 0.19 -1.19
N ILE A 215 -12.23 -0.53 -1.74
CA ILE A 215 -12.03 -0.74 -3.16
C ILE A 215 -11.95 -2.24 -3.39
N LEU A 216 -12.78 -2.75 -4.30
CA LEU A 216 -12.76 -4.14 -4.73
C LEU A 216 -12.05 -4.24 -6.07
N VAL A 217 -10.98 -5.01 -6.12
CA VAL A 217 -10.20 -5.28 -7.34
C VAL A 217 -10.36 -6.75 -7.71
N ILE A 218 -10.73 -7.02 -8.94
CA ILE A 218 -10.91 -8.36 -9.50
C ILE A 218 -10.04 -8.46 -10.74
N VAL A 219 -9.16 -9.47 -10.80
CA VAL A 219 -8.27 -9.71 -11.96
C VAL A 219 -8.32 -11.19 -12.28
N GLY A 220 -8.60 -11.54 -13.54
CA GLY A 220 -8.56 -12.94 -13.98
C GLY A 220 -9.61 -13.31 -15.02
N ASP A 221 -9.88 -14.61 -15.12
CA ASP A 221 -10.76 -15.19 -16.13
C ASP A 221 -12.24 -14.98 -15.79
N VAL A 222 -12.68 -13.74 -15.97
CA VAL A 222 -14.06 -13.29 -15.79
C VAL A 222 -14.51 -12.42 -16.96
N ASP A 223 -15.79 -12.44 -17.27
CA ASP A 223 -16.45 -11.39 -18.03
C ASP A 223 -16.85 -10.28 -17.06
N HIS A 224 -16.49 -9.03 -17.36
CA HIS A 224 -16.66 -7.91 -16.43
C HIS A 224 -18.14 -7.61 -16.12
N GLN A 225 -19.06 -7.79 -17.07
CA GLN A 225 -20.50 -7.55 -16.85
C GLN A 225 -21.08 -8.63 -15.93
N ALA A 226 -20.75 -9.90 -16.19
CA ALA A 226 -21.16 -11.01 -15.33
C ALA A 226 -20.54 -10.89 -13.92
N ALA A 227 -19.27 -10.51 -13.81
CA ALA A 227 -18.61 -10.27 -12.54
C ALA A 227 -19.27 -9.12 -11.77
N LEU A 228 -19.59 -8.01 -12.43
CA LEU A 228 -20.28 -6.87 -11.80
C LEU A 228 -21.65 -7.26 -11.27
N LEU A 229 -22.42 -8.08 -11.98
CA LEU A 229 -23.71 -8.60 -11.49
C LEU A 229 -23.53 -9.42 -10.20
N GLN A 230 -22.46 -10.24 -10.11
CA GLN A 230 -22.15 -10.97 -8.87
C GLN A 230 -21.73 -10.01 -7.74
N VAL A 231 -20.93 -9.00 -8.03
CA VAL A 231 -20.55 -7.98 -7.04
C VAL A 231 -21.79 -7.24 -6.53
N GLN A 232 -22.69 -6.82 -7.41
CA GLN A 232 -23.95 -6.17 -7.03
C GLN A 232 -24.81 -7.07 -6.14
N LYS A 233 -24.90 -8.36 -6.46
CA LYS A 233 -25.65 -9.34 -5.68
C LYS A 233 -25.15 -9.47 -4.24
N TYR A 234 -23.83 -9.52 -4.03
CA TYR A 234 -23.27 -9.77 -2.70
C TYR A 234 -22.98 -8.49 -1.90
N PHE A 235 -22.57 -7.41 -2.56
CA PHE A 235 -22.18 -6.17 -1.90
C PHE A 235 -23.22 -5.05 -2.00
N GLY A 236 -24.17 -5.10 -2.95
CA GLY A 236 -25.06 -3.99 -3.29
C GLY A 236 -25.90 -3.49 -2.12
N ASP A 237 -26.39 -4.39 -1.29
CA ASP A 237 -27.27 -4.08 -0.16
C ASP A 237 -26.52 -3.72 1.14
N ILE A 238 -25.18 -3.81 1.16
CA ILE A 238 -24.38 -3.42 2.34
C ILE A 238 -24.45 -1.91 2.51
N PRO A 239 -24.89 -1.39 3.66
CA PRO A 239 -25.11 0.04 3.82
C PRO A 239 -23.80 0.82 3.90
N LYS A 240 -23.77 1.99 3.24
CA LYS A 240 -22.70 2.98 3.45
C LYS A 240 -22.85 3.68 4.79
N ALA A 241 -21.76 4.23 5.30
CA ALA A 241 -21.74 5.08 6.50
C ALA A 241 -20.82 6.29 6.29
N PRO A 242 -20.93 7.35 7.09
CA PRO A 242 -19.98 8.46 7.03
C PRO A 242 -18.55 7.97 7.19
N THR A 243 -17.68 8.36 6.26
CA THR A 243 -16.24 8.05 6.33
C THR A 243 -15.56 9.08 7.23
N PRO A 244 -14.85 8.66 8.28
CA PRO A 244 -14.14 9.59 9.15
C PRO A 244 -12.96 10.25 8.41
N PRO A 245 -12.53 11.45 8.84
CA PRO A 245 -11.31 12.04 8.32
C PRO A 245 -10.12 11.15 8.69
N ARG A 246 -9.15 11.07 7.79
CA ARG A 246 -7.88 10.37 8.01
C ARG A 246 -6.86 11.30 8.64
N ASN A 247 -5.94 10.75 9.42
CA ASN A 247 -4.85 11.52 10.02
C ASN A 247 -3.93 12.11 8.94
N ASP A 248 -3.32 13.25 9.26
CA ASP A 248 -2.28 13.84 8.44
C ASP A 248 -1.01 12.98 8.50
N VAL A 249 -0.35 12.88 7.37
CA VAL A 249 0.88 12.10 7.18
C VAL A 249 2.00 12.91 6.53
N LEU A 250 1.85 14.24 6.55
CA LEU A 250 2.87 15.16 6.05
C LEU A 250 3.95 15.42 7.11
N GLU A 251 5.13 15.78 6.62
CA GLU A 251 6.25 16.23 7.45
C GLU A 251 6.53 17.72 7.25
N PHE A 252 7.26 18.33 8.19
CA PHE A 252 7.75 19.67 8.02
C PHE A 252 8.80 19.78 6.91
N GLU A 253 8.82 20.88 6.18
CA GLU A 253 9.79 21.10 5.10
C GLU A 253 11.26 21.20 5.59
N GLN A 254 11.48 21.73 6.78
CA GLN A 254 12.83 21.94 7.36
C GLN A 254 12.96 21.17 8.67
N LEU A 255 13.48 19.96 8.58
CA LEU A 255 13.60 19.05 9.71
C LEU A 255 14.92 19.17 10.45
N GLY A 256 15.99 19.63 9.79
CA GLY A 256 17.36 19.57 10.28
C GLY A 256 17.96 18.17 10.23
N TYR A 257 19.27 18.05 10.32
CA TYR A 257 19.96 16.76 10.42
C TYR A 257 19.62 16.06 11.75
N ARG A 258 19.26 14.78 11.65
CA ARG A 258 18.92 13.95 12.81
C ARG A 258 19.81 12.73 12.85
N HIS A 259 20.38 12.46 14.01
CA HIS A 259 21.27 11.33 14.22
C HIS A 259 20.91 10.61 15.51
N MET A 260 20.96 9.28 15.48
CA MET A 260 20.76 8.41 16.63
C MET A 260 21.86 7.34 16.63
N GLU A 261 22.38 7.05 17.81
CA GLU A 261 23.20 5.87 18.06
C GLU A 261 22.45 4.91 18.96
N LEU A 262 22.47 3.62 18.61
CA LEU A 262 21.76 2.59 19.35
C LEU A 262 22.67 1.39 19.58
N SER A 263 23.03 1.14 20.85
CA SER A 263 23.73 -0.09 21.22
C SER A 263 22.77 -1.28 21.26
N ALA A 264 23.11 -2.34 20.53
CA ALA A 264 22.35 -3.57 20.48
C ALA A 264 23.29 -4.79 20.47
N ALA A 265 22.79 -5.95 20.94
CA ALA A 265 23.55 -7.20 20.93
C ALA A 265 23.51 -7.83 19.53
N ILE A 266 24.26 -7.24 18.58
CA ILE A 266 24.40 -7.71 17.20
C ILE A 266 25.89 -7.90 16.85
N GLN A 267 26.19 -8.89 16.02
CA GLN A 267 27.56 -9.16 15.58
C GLN A 267 28.05 -8.17 14.51
N VAL A 268 27.15 -7.74 13.62
CA VAL A 268 27.46 -6.82 12.53
C VAL A 268 26.57 -5.58 12.67
N PRO A 269 27.14 -4.40 12.88
CA PRO A 269 26.39 -3.16 12.99
C PRO A 269 25.67 -2.84 11.67
N ASN A 270 24.54 -2.14 11.75
CA ASN A 270 23.77 -1.73 10.60
C ASN A 270 23.69 -0.20 10.54
N LEU A 271 23.93 0.36 9.36
CA LEU A 271 23.74 1.77 9.06
C LEU A 271 22.38 1.98 8.40
N TYR A 272 21.60 2.91 8.93
CA TYR A 272 20.42 3.44 8.26
C TYR A 272 20.60 4.90 7.93
N MET A 273 20.31 5.28 6.69
CA MET A 273 20.27 6.65 6.21
C MET A 273 18.91 6.86 5.52
N ALA A 274 18.23 7.98 5.79
CA ALA A 274 17.00 8.29 5.06
C ALA A 274 16.84 9.80 4.89
N TRP A 275 16.39 10.20 3.71
CA TRP A 275 15.96 11.56 3.39
C TRP A 275 14.43 11.61 3.28
N ASN A 276 13.84 12.62 3.94
CA ASN A 276 12.43 12.91 3.71
C ASN A 276 12.24 13.50 2.32
N VAL A 277 11.45 12.84 1.50
CA VAL A 277 11.22 13.19 0.09
C VAL A 277 9.73 13.20 -0.22
N GLY A 278 9.33 13.91 -1.27
CA GLY A 278 7.95 13.87 -1.74
C GLY A 278 7.59 12.50 -2.31
N SER A 279 6.34 12.10 -2.12
CA SER A 279 5.66 11.08 -2.90
C SER A 279 5.04 11.70 -4.15
N LEU A 280 4.37 10.90 -4.98
CA LEU A 280 3.59 11.41 -6.11
C LEU A 280 2.45 12.37 -5.65
N ALA A 281 1.96 12.20 -4.41
CA ALA A 281 0.94 13.06 -3.81
C ALA A 281 1.49 14.38 -3.27
N THR A 282 2.76 14.42 -2.82
CA THR A 282 3.30 15.54 -2.03
C THR A 282 4.48 16.26 -2.68
N ALA A 283 5.09 15.68 -3.71
CA ALA A 283 6.16 16.32 -4.45
C ALA A 283 5.65 17.59 -5.14
N LYS A 284 6.42 18.70 -5.06
CA LYS A 284 6.07 19.97 -5.73
C LYS A 284 5.90 19.81 -7.26
N ASN A 285 6.70 18.93 -7.85
CA ASN A 285 6.54 18.45 -9.20
C ASN A 285 6.34 16.93 -9.17
N PRO A 286 5.18 16.39 -9.60
CA PRO A 286 4.94 14.94 -9.61
C PRO A 286 6.01 14.13 -10.35
N GLN A 287 6.66 14.71 -11.37
CA GLN A 287 7.78 14.08 -12.09
C GLN A 287 8.97 13.77 -11.18
N ASP A 288 9.13 14.48 -10.07
CA ASP A 288 10.20 14.22 -9.10
C ASP A 288 10.07 12.84 -8.45
N ALA A 289 8.84 12.36 -8.21
CA ALA A 289 8.62 11.02 -7.66
C ALA A 289 9.07 9.91 -8.64
N PHE A 290 8.82 10.08 -9.93
CA PHE A 290 9.34 9.15 -10.95
C PHE A 290 10.86 9.25 -11.07
N THR A 291 11.40 10.46 -10.98
CA THR A 291 12.86 10.68 -11.00
C THR A 291 13.54 10.02 -9.79
N LEU A 292 12.98 10.15 -8.58
CA LEU A 292 13.46 9.45 -7.37
C LEU A 292 13.40 7.92 -7.55
N THR A 293 12.37 7.40 -8.23
CA THR A 293 12.30 5.97 -8.56
C THR A 293 13.47 5.55 -9.45
N ILE A 294 13.84 6.33 -10.45
CA ILE A 294 15.00 6.03 -11.31
C ILE A 294 16.32 6.20 -10.54
N ILE A 295 16.44 7.20 -9.67
CA ILE A 295 17.61 7.34 -8.78
C ILE A 295 17.75 6.11 -7.89
N LYS A 296 16.67 5.61 -7.32
CA LYS A 296 16.66 4.35 -6.53
C LYS A 296 17.18 3.18 -7.38
N GLN A 297 16.70 3.02 -8.59
CA GLN A 297 17.16 1.94 -9.48
C GLN A 297 18.64 2.09 -9.89
N LEU A 298 19.08 3.32 -10.10
CA LEU A 298 20.49 3.61 -10.42
C LEU A 298 21.42 3.21 -9.27
N LEU A 299 21.00 3.51 -8.05
CA LEU A 299 21.80 3.19 -6.84
C LEU A 299 21.70 1.71 -6.46
N ASP A 300 20.51 1.08 -6.62
CA ASP A 300 20.25 -0.30 -6.22
C ASP A 300 19.19 -0.96 -7.12
N SER A 301 19.66 -1.66 -8.15
CA SER A 301 18.84 -2.52 -9.02
C SER A 301 19.52 -3.86 -9.30
N GLY A 302 20.37 -4.32 -8.37
CA GLY A 302 21.12 -5.56 -8.49
C GLY A 302 22.59 -5.34 -8.84
N ILE A 303 23.21 -6.37 -9.42
CA ILE A 303 24.67 -6.50 -9.58
C ILE A 303 25.33 -5.31 -10.31
N THR A 304 24.62 -4.65 -11.21
CA THR A 304 25.16 -3.55 -12.02
C THR A 304 24.83 -2.16 -11.47
N SER A 305 24.19 -2.07 -10.32
CA SER A 305 23.88 -0.80 -9.68
C SER A 305 25.10 -0.15 -9.05
N ARG A 306 25.07 1.18 -8.88
CA ARG A 306 26.26 1.94 -8.44
C ARG A 306 26.76 1.54 -7.07
N LEU A 307 25.88 1.42 -6.07
CA LEU A 307 26.29 1.09 -4.71
C LEU A 307 26.84 -0.34 -4.62
N GLU A 308 26.19 -1.30 -5.28
CA GLU A 308 26.64 -2.68 -5.32
C GLU A 308 28.02 -2.78 -6.00
N GLN A 309 28.20 -2.17 -7.19
CA GLN A 309 29.45 -2.22 -7.92
C GLN A 309 30.59 -1.53 -7.18
N ARG A 310 30.37 -0.29 -6.72
CA ARG A 310 31.43 0.55 -6.20
C ARG A 310 31.77 0.25 -4.75
N LEU A 311 30.74 0.10 -3.89
CA LEU A 311 30.97 -0.01 -2.45
C LEU A 311 31.03 -1.45 -1.95
N VAL A 312 30.33 -2.39 -2.59
CA VAL A 312 30.36 -3.80 -2.19
C VAL A 312 31.45 -4.56 -2.93
N ARG A 313 31.47 -4.51 -4.27
CA ARG A 313 32.36 -5.35 -5.08
C ARG A 313 33.78 -4.79 -5.24
N ASN A 314 33.88 -3.51 -5.60
CA ASN A 314 35.18 -2.90 -5.92
C ASN A 314 35.92 -2.46 -4.64
N ASN A 315 35.34 -1.52 -3.88
CA ASN A 315 35.99 -0.91 -2.73
C ASN A 315 35.88 -1.76 -1.45
N LYS A 316 34.91 -2.71 -1.41
CA LYS A 316 34.67 -3.61 -0.26
C LYS A 316 34.50 -2.86 1.06
N ILE A 317 33.85 -1.70 1.01
CA ILE A 317 33.46 -0.88 2.18
C ILE A 317 32.22 -1.44 2.82
N LEU A 318 31.31 -1.98 2.00
CA LEU A 318 30.06 -2.60 2.44
C LEU A 318 30.08 -4.11 2.16
N SER A 319 29.42 -4.87 3.02
CA SER A 319 29.10 -6.28 2.76
C SER A 319 27.75 -6.43 2.06
N SER A 320 26.83 -5.50 2.30
CA SER A 320 25.55 -5.41 1.56
C SER A 320 24.98 -3.99 1.66
N VAL A 321 24.14 -3.64 0.69
CA VAL A 321 23.40 -2.38 0.68
C VAL A 321 22.03 -2.59 0.04
N SER A 322 21.03 -1.88 0.52
CA SER A 322 19.70 -1.83 -0.10
C SER A 322 19.16 -0.40 -0.08
N VAL A 323 18.45 -0.02 -1.15
CA VAL A 323 17.80 1.29 -1.28
C VAL A 323 16.31 1.10 -1.45
N SER A 324 15.50 1.86 -0.71
CA SER A 324 14.05 1.83 -0.82
C SER A 324 13.46 3.23 -0.98
N TYR A 325 12.44 3.32 -1.80
CA TYR A 325 11.60 4.50 -1.99
C TYR A 325 10.22 4.03 -2.49
N ASP A 326 9.16 4.55 -1.91
CA ASP A 326 7.80 4.31 -2.36
C ASP A 326 7.19 5.62 -2.88
N PRO A 327 6.98 5.75 -4.21
CA PRO A 327 6.37 6.93 -4.81
C PRO A 327 4.87 7.06 -4.54
N TYR A 328 4.19 5.98 -4.15
CA TYR A 328 2.73 5.91 -4.07
C TYR A 328 2.18 6.10 -2.65
N GLN A 329 2.96 6.70 -1.76
CA GLN A 329 2.50 7.05 -0.42
C GLN A 329 1.48 8.19 -0.47
N ARG A 330 0.50 8.16 0.43
CA ARG A 330 -0.49 9.24 0.62
C ARG A 330 0.16 10.51 1.18
N GLY A 331 1.19 10.37 2.00
CA GLY A 331 2.01 11.44 2.56
C GLY A 331 3.43 11.45 2.02
N ASP A 332 4.32 12.16 2.71
CA ASP A 332 5.74 12.16 2.38
C ASP A 332 6.36 10.78 2.55
N SER A 333 7.35 10.49 1.72
CA SER A 333 8.08 9.23 1.70
C SER A 333 9.49 9.39 2.25
N LEU A 334 10.14 8.26 2.53
CA LEU A 334 11.57 8.20 2.79
C LEU A 334 12.29 7.61 1.59
N PHE A 335 13.35 8.27 1.16
CA PHE A 335 14.38 7.65 0.35
C PHE A 335 15.43 7.08 1.31
N SER A 336 15.43 5.77 1.51
CA SER A 336 16.19 5.11 2.56
C SER A 336 17.29 4.23 2.01
N ILE A 337 18.44 4.25 2.66
CA ILE A 337 19.58 3.35 2.39
C ILE A 337 19.88 2.61 3.69
N SER A 338 19.84 1.28 3.63
CA SER A 338 20.31 0.38 4.70
C SER A 338 21.55 -0.34 4.24
N ALA A 339 22.61 -0.34 5.06
CA ALA A 339 23.89 -0.91 4.70
C ALA A 339 24.53 -1.67 5.86
N LEU A 340 25.19 -2.78 5.53
CA LEU A 340 26.09 -3.50 6.44
C LEU A 340 27.54 -3.17 6.03
N PRO A 341 28.34 -2.57 6.90
CA PRO A 341 29.75 -2.38 6.63
C PRO A 341 30.49 -3.71 6.45
N ALA A 342 31.57 -3.69 5.69
CA ALA A 342 32.50 -4.82 5.63
C ALA A 342 33.25 -4.98 6.95
N ALA A 343 33.84 -6.14 7.20
CA ALA A 343 34.58 -6.41 8.42
C ALA A 343 35.69 -5.39 8.62
N GLY A 344 35.72 -4.75 9.78
CA GLY A 344 36.75 -3.73 10.13
C GLY A 344 36.45 -2.31 9.63
N VAL A 345 35.38 -2.09 8.88
CA VAL A 345 34.96 -0.76 8.41
C VAL A 345 34.05 -0.11 9.44
N ALA A 346 34.36 1.15 9.81
CA ALA A 346 33.53 1.92 10.74
C ALA A 346 32.24 2.39 10.09
N LEU A 347 31.15 2.53 10.89
CA LEU A 347 29.86 3.03 10.39
C LEU A 347 29.97 4.44 9.78
N SER A 348 30.81 5.30 10.36
CA SER A 348 31.07 6.65 9.83
C SER A 348 31.79 6.63 8.48
N GLU A 349 32.69 5.68 8.25
CA GLU A 349 33.36 5.48 6.96
C GLU A 349 32.36 4.98 5.91
N ALA A 350 31.53 4.00 6.27
CA ALA A 350 30.44 3.49 5.40
C ALA A 350 29.45 4.61 5.04
N GLN A 351 29.07 5.45 6.02
CA GLN A 351 28.20 6.61 5.77
C GLN A 351 28.86 7.59 4.81
N ALA A 352 30.11 7.94 5.02
CA ALA A 352 30.84 8.88 4.16
C ALA A 352 30.93 8.36 2.72
N ALA A 353 31.20 7.06 2.54
CA ALA A 353 31.25 6.43 1.23
C ALA A 353 29.89 6.47 0.49
N ILE A 354 28.79 6.15 1.19
CA ILE A 354 27.43 6.25 0.63
C ILE A 354 27.10 7.72 0.30
N GLN A 355 27.43 8.66 1.21
CA GLN A 355 27.18 10.07 1.00
C GLN A 355 27.94 10.60 -0.23
N ASN A 356 29.15 10.16 -0.47
CA ASN A 356 29.92 10.52 -1.66
C ASN A 356 29.23 10.05 -2.95
N GLU A 357 28.68 8.84 -2.99
CA GLU A 357 27.94 8.34 -4.15
C GLU A 357 26.67 9.15 -4.41
N VAL A 358 25.97 9.56 -3.34
CA VAL A 358 24.80 10.45 -3.43
C VAL A 358 25.20 11.86 -3.87
N ASP A 359 26.32 12.38 -3.38
CA ASP A 359 26.81 13.72 -3.75
C ASP A 359 27.28 13.79 -5.21
N MET A 360 27.81 12.70 -5.76
CA MET A 360 28.12 12.61 -7.19
C MET A 360 26.88 12.79 -8.08
N LEU A 361 25.69 12.36 -7.62
CA LEU A 361 24.43 12.61 -8.36
C LEU A 361 24.07 14.10 -8.44
N LYS A 362 24.54 14.91 -7.50
CA LYS A 362 24.28 16.36 -7.45
C LYS A 362 25.29 17.15 -8.29
N GLN A 363 26.51 16.67 -8.43
CA GLN A 363 27.64 17.38 -9.04
C GLN A 363 27.77 17.04 -10.53
N ASP A 364 27.66 15.76 -10.85
CA ASP A 364 27.93 15.25 -12.19
C ASP A 364 26.63 14.90 -12.93
N LEU A 365 26.57 15.24 -14.21
CA LEU A 365 25.51 14.74 -15.08
C LEU A 365 25.73 13.23 -15.31
N ILE A 366 24.70 12.45 -15.06
CA ILE A 366 24.71 11.01 -15.33
C ILE A 366 24.69 10.80 -16.85
N ASN A 367 25.43 9.80 -17.33
CA ASN A 367 25.42 9.47 -18.75
C ASN A 367 24.00 9.02 -19.19
N SER A 368 23.49 9.59 -20.26
CA SER A 368 22.18 9.26 -20.81
C SER A 368 22.00 7.76 -21.10
N SER A 369 23.05 7.09 -21.56
CA SER A 369 23.02 5.63 -21.81
C SER A 369 22.84 4.80 -20.51
N GLU A 370 23.33 5.31 -19.37
CA GLU A 370 23.09 4.66 -18.08
C GLU A 370 21.64 4.80 -17.63
N ILE A 371 21.04 5.98 -17.85
CA ILE A 371 19.62 6.21 -17.56
C ILE A 371 18.74 5.32 -18.47
N GLU A 372 18.99 5.32 -19.76
CA GLU A 372 18.27 4.48 -20.73
C GLU A 372 18.30 2.99 -20.33
N ARG A 373 19.46 2.50 -19.96
CA ARG A 373 19.64 1.12 -19.48
C ARG A 373 18.78 0.85 -18.24
N VAL A 374 18.83 1.73 -17.24
CA VAL A 374 18.09 1.58 -15.99
C VAL A 374 16.58 1.66 -16.21
N VAL A 375 16.12 2.62 -17.01
CA VAL A 375 14.70 2.76 -17.38
C VAL A 375 14.22 1.54 -18.15
N THR A 376 14.98 1.08 -19.15
CA THR A 376 14.64 -0.11 -19.95
C THR A 376 14.50 -1.34 -19.06
N GLN A 377 15.45 -1.55 -18.14
CA GLN A 377 15.41 -2.68 -17.21
C GLN A 377 14.22 -2.59 -16.26
N PHE A 378 13.93 -1.39 -15.73
CA PHE A 378 12.77 -1.18 -14.86
C PHE A 378 11.46 -1.48 -15.59
N VAL A 379 11.27 -0.92 -16.79
CA VAL A 379 10.07 -1.12 -17.60
C VAL A 379 9.91 -2.59 -17.99
N ALA A 380 11.00 -3.27 -18.36
CA ALA A 380 10.95 -4.71 -18.66
C ALA A 380 10.51 -5.53 -17.44
N ASN A 381 11.11 -5.31 -16.27
CA ASN A 381 10.72 -5.99 -15.04
C ASN A 381 9.27 -5.70 -14.66
N TRP A 382 8.83 -4.45 -14.84
CA TRP A 382 7.45 -4.06 -14.59
C TRP A 382 6.46 -4.77 -15.54
N ILE A 383 6.79 -4.88 -16.84
CA ILE A 383 5.96 -5.64 -17.79
C ILE A 383 5.88 -7.11 -17.39
N TYR A 384 7.01 -7.73 -17.04
CA TYR A 384 7.01 -9.13 -16.59
C TYR A 384 6.20 -9.34 -15.30
N SER A 385 6.19 -8.36 -14.40
CA SER A 385 5.37 -8.46 -13.18
C SER A 385 3.87 -8.51 -13.47
N GLN A 386 3.44 -7.98 -14.63
CA GLN A 386 2.03 -8.04 -15.06
C GLN A 386 1.60 -9.43 -15.56
N ASP A 387 2.48 -10.44 -15.56
CA ASP A 387 2.10 -11.82 -15.84
C ASP A 387 1.42 -12.50 -14.63
N ASP A 388 1.62 -11.98 -13.43
CA ASP A 388 1.03 -12.49 -12.20
C ASP A 388 -0.27 -11.74 -11.85
N LEU A 389 -1.39 -12.49 -11.66
CA LEU A 389 -2.70 -11.93 -11.35
C LEU A 389 -2.72 -11.18 -10.01
N ALA A 390 -1.98 -11.70 -9.01
CA ALA A 390 -1.92 -11.06 -7.69
C ALA A 390 -1.15 -9.74 -7.76
N GLU A 391 -0.09 -9.68 -8.55
CA GLU A 391 0.70 -8.47 -8.76
C GLU A 391 -0.08 -7.39 -9.53
N GLN A 392 -0.84 -7.78 -10.56
CA GLN A 392 -1.75 -6.86 -11.25
C GLN A 392 -2.78 -6.26 -10.29
N ALA A 393 -3.46 -7.11 -9.52
CA ALA A 393 -4.47 -6.68 -8.55
C ALA A 393 -3.86 -5.81 -7.44
N ARG A 394 -2.65 -6.17 -6.98
CA ARG A 394 -1.90 -5.41 -5.97
C ARG A 394 -1.52 -4.03 -6.48
N THR A 395 -1.04 -3.92 -7.71
CA THR A 395 -0.65 -2.64 -8.31
C THR A 395 -1.86 -1.71 -8.44
N ILE A 396 -2.98 -2.23 -8.97
CA ILE A 396 -4.24 -1.48 -9.09
C ILE A 396 -4.71 -1.00 -7.71
N GLY A 397 -4.82 -1.93 -6.76
CA GLY A 397 -5.35 -1.64 -5.42
C GLY A 397 -4.46 -0.66 -4.63
N ASN A 398 -3.14 -0.81 -4.72
CA ASN A 398 -2.20 0.09 -4.05
C ASN A 398 -2.29 1.53 -4.56
N LEU A 399 -2.39 1.72 -5.87
CA LEU A 399 -2.60 3.05 -6.45
C LEU A 399 -3.90 3.67 -5.93
N GLU A 400 -4.99 2.96 -6.09
CA GLU A 400 -6.34 3.46 -5.78
C GLU A 400 -6.55 3.73 -4.28
N VAL A 401 -6.03 2.89 -3.40
CA VAL A 401 -6.19 3.05 -1.95
C VAL A 401 -5.40 4.24 -1.41
N ASN A 402 -4.31 4.62 -2.09
CA ASN A 402 -3.52 5.80 -1.77
C ASN A 402 -4.00 7.07 -2.50
N GLY A 403 -5.07 6.99 -3.30
CA GLY A 403 -5.70 8.14 -3.96
C GLY A 403 -5.21 8.41 -5.38
N PHE A 404 -4.46 7.48 -5.97
CA PHE A 404 -4.03 7.58 -7.37
C PHE A 404 -4.94 6.75 -8.27
N SER A 405 -5.06 7.17 -9.53
CA SER A 405 -5.78 6.36 -10.52
C SER A 405 -4.93 5.16 -10.96
N HIS A 406 -5.53 3.98 -11.02
CA HIS A 406 -4.90 2.79 -11.61
C HIS A 406 -4.45 3.01 -13.06
N ARG A 407 -5.03 3.97 -13.79
CA ARG A 407 -4.63 4.33 -15.16
C ARG A 407 -3.19 4.86 -15.25
N LEU A 408 -2.59 5.24 -14.12
CA LEU A 408 -1.18 5.57 -14.05
C LEU A 408 -0.29 4.43 -14.55
N ILE A 409 -0.76 3.18 -14.42
CA ILE A 409 -0.11 1.97 -14.93
C ILE A 409 0.18 2.10 -16.45
N ASP A 410 -0.77 2.64 -17.22
CA ASP A 410 -0.69 2.71 -18.67
C ASP A 410 0.29 3.78 -19.17
N VAL A 411 0.52 4.82 -18.38
CA VAL A 411 1.38 5.97 -18.73
C VAL A 411 2.73 5.97 -18.00
N LEU A 412 2.94 5.05 -17.05
CA LEU A 412 4.18 4.96 -16.29
C LEU A 412 5.44 4.86 -17.18
N PRO A 413 5.48 4.00 -18.22
CA PRO A 413 6.65 3.94 -19.09
C PRO A 413 7.01 5.27 -19.73
N GLN A 414 6.02 6.05 -20.18
CA GLN A 414 6.24 7.37 -20.80
C GLN A 414 6.83 8.37 -19.78
N HIS A 415 6.32 8.39 -18.53
CA HIS A 415 6.88 9.23 -17.47
C HIS A 415 8.33 8.90 -17.18
N LEU A 416 8.69 7.62 -17.15
CA LEU A 416 10.07 7.20 -16.88
C LEU A 416 11.01 7.48 -18.04
N GLN A 417 10.56 7.29 -19.30
CA GLN A 417 11.35 7.57 -20.49
C GLN A 417 11.60 9.06 -20.71
N ALA A 418 10.73 9.93 -20.18
CA ALA A 418 10.88 11.38 -20.27
C ALA A 418 11.93 11.96 -19.29
N ILE A 419 12.48 11.15 -18.37
CA ILE A 419 13.45 11.62 -17.37
C ILE A 419 14.80 11.90 -18.02
N THR A 420 15.30 13.13 -17.81
CA THR A 420 16.59 13.60 -18.31
C THR A 420 17.71 13.52 -17.25
N THR A 421 18.95 13.65 -17.71
CA THR A 421 20.12 13.76 -16.81
C THR A 421 20.03 14.99 -15.91
N GLN A 422 19.48 16.08 -16.41
CA GLN A 422 19.24 17.31 -15.67
C GLN A 422 18.17 17.13 -14.57
N ASP A 423 17.13 16.35 -14.85
CA ASP A 423 16.09 16.04 -13.86
C ASP A 423 16.70 15.25 -12.68
N LEU A 424 17.53 14.25 -12.96
CA LEU A 424 18.21 13.48 -11.91
C LEU A 424 19.09 14.37 -11.03
N GLN A 425 19.90 15.25 -11.65
CA GLN A 425 20.75 16.17 -10.91
C GLN A 425 19.91 17.16 -10.07
N ARG A 426 18.91 17.80 -10.66
CA ARG A 426 18.01 18.75 -10.00
C ARG A 426 17.29 18.09 -8.79
N VAL A 427 16.75 16.89 -8.98
CA VAL A 427 16.06 16.15 -7.92
C VAL A 427 17.04 15.74 -6.82
N ALA A 428 18.24 15.25 -7.17
CA ALA A 428 19.28 14.94 -6.19
C ALA A 428 19.65 16.17 -5.36
N GLN A 429 19.83 17.34 -5.99
CA GLN A 429 20.12 18.60 -5.30
C GLN A 429 18.98 19.06 -4.40
N SER A 430 17.73 18.85 -4.81
CA SER A 430 16.54 19.29 -4.07
C SER A 430 16.27 18.45 -2.82
N TYR A 431 16.49 17.14 -2.90
CA TYR A 431 16.07 16.21 -1.83
C TYR A 431 17.20 15.65 -1.00
N PHE A 432 18.39 15.38 -1.55
CA PHE A 432 19.50 14.75 -0.77
C PHE A 432 20.37 15.77 -0.06
N ASN A 433 19.77 16.70 0.64
CA ASN A 433 20.48 17.67 1.48
C ASN A 433 20.50 17.24 2.96
N LYS A 434 21.40 17.85 3.74
CA LYS A 434 21.63 17.52 5.14
C LYS A 434 20.41 17.78 6.02
N ASP A 435 19.60 18.79 5.68
CA ASP A 435 18.42 19.16 6.49
C ASP A 435 17.28 18.13 6.41
N ARG A 436 17.30 17.27 5.41
CA ARG A 436 16.33 16.18 5.24
C ARG A 436 16.85 14.83 5.72
N LEU A 437 18.13 14.74 6.08
CA LEU A 437 18.81 13.48 6.42
C LEU A 437 18.56 13.07 7.87
N SER A 438 18.21 11.81 8.04
CA SER A 438 18.26 11.07 9.30
C SER A 438 19.24 9.91 9.18
N THR A 439 20.02 9.65 10.23
CA THR A 439 20.96 8.51 10.28
C THR A 439 20.83 7.76 11.60
N LEU A 440 21.04 6.45 11.55
CA LEU A 440 21.14 5.58 12.74
C LEU A 440 22.35 4.68 12.61
N TYR A 441 23.13 4.64 13.68
CA TYR A 441 24.26 3.73 13.91
C TYR A 441 23.89 2.65 14.92
#